data_0ab6b665a441e6ae2bd93808d5d2be7f
#
_entry.id   0ab6b665a441e6ae2bd93808d5d2be7f
#
_cell.length_a   1.000
_cell.length_b   1.000
_cell.length_c   1.000
_cell.angle_alpha   90.00
_cell.angle_beta   90.00
_cell.angle_gamma   90.00
#
_symmetry.space_group_name_H-M   'P 1'
#
loop_
_entity.id
_entity.type
_entity.pdbx_description
1 polymer ?
#
loop_
_entity_poly.entity_id
_entity_poly.type
_entity_poly.pdbx_seq_one_letter_code
_entity_poly.pdbx_strand_id
1 'polypeptide(L)'
;MKRIAFIDLGSNSVRFVIYEISKTGSYRLIYQEKESVRLSENMWGTHELTKEAMERSLRALKGFVHMADAMEANTIKAVATAAVRLAKNGDAFIKSVKERTGLDLECIAGEEEARLGFLGVINTIGLKDFIIFDLGGASTEITLVRNRHITKSVSLPIGALTLTGTYQKGDEYTPKELDKLAKVVKKMIKEHTWLRNVKLPLLGIGGTARNIAKMDQRKLSYPITKLHNYEIPYHRFHEILEEVKGKTLEERKKISGLSSERADIIIAGLTIVEELFNYVNTKTLVVGGCGLREGLFYDYYGAHYLGGNSIIDDILVHSAENVLLGMTKHELVHAKYITDLAIKLYDELEPLHRADKNTRRCLIAASLLHDIGKRINYYSHARHGCYMLVNSNLYGLSHIEQAFSAFLVMNSHGLTPKEYKNFLYGKLLDQEQRLLGQKISIILALAEALDESHEQFIRHLSVNLKYTSVLLVVTYLNGRDISVTKAAVEKLGKSFKKEFKKTLEIEWKEARKEA
;
A
#
# COMPACT_ATOMS: atom_id res chain seq x y z
N MET A 1 -17.46 -6.47 17.62
CA MET A 1 -16.23 -6.41 16.84
C MET A 1 -15.18 -7.28 17.53
N LYS A 2 -14.29 -7.91 16.80
CA LYS A 2 -13.18 -8.72 17.35
C LYS A 2 -11.88 -7.94 17.22
N ARG A 3 -11.07 -7.88 18.27
CA ARG A 3 -9.75 -7.27 18.25
C ARG A 3 -8.68 -8.33 18.36
N ILE A 4 -7.65 -8.20 17.55
CA ILE A 4 -6.52 -9.12 17.53
C ILE A 4 -5.22 -8.32 17.44
N ALA A 5 -4.25 -8.70 18.26
CA ALA A 5 -2.92 -8.12 18.31
C ALA A 5 -1.90 -9.01 17.59
N PHE A 6 -0.95 -8.37 16.91
CA PHE A 6 0.20 -9.04 16.29
C PHE A 6 1.49 -8.38 16.77
N ILE A 7 2.46 -9.21 17.16
CA ILE A 7 3.79 -8.80 17.60
C ILE A 7 4.82 -9.43 16.68
N ASP A 8 5.71 -8.62 16.14
CA ASP A 8 6.85 -9.01 15.31
C ASP A 8 8.14 -8.59 16.02
N LEU A 9 8.86 -9.56 16.60
CA LEU A 9 10.14 -9.35 17.25
C LEU A 9 11.29 -9.58 16.27
N GLY A 10 11.71 -8.51 15.65
CA GLY A 10 12.84 -8.51 14.72
C GLY A 10 14.18 -8.26 15.39
N SER A 11 15.27 -8.34 14.62
CA SER A 11 16.65 -8.15 15.08
C SER A 11 16.97 -6.73 15.57
N ASN A 12 16.32 -5.71 14.99
CA ASN A 12 16.56 -4.31 15.35
C ASN A 12 15.42 -3.68 16.16
N SER A 13 14.19 -4.10 15.91
CA SER A 13 13.01 -3.50 16.54
C SER A 13 11.91 -4.53 16.73
N VAL A 14 11.13 -4.36 17.79
CA VAL A 14 9.86 -5.05 17.97
C VAL A 14 8.73 -4.14 17.51
N ARG A 15 7.73 -4.73 16.87
CA ARG A 15 6.57 -4.03 16.33
C ARG A 15 5.29 -4.67 16.84
N PHE A 16 4.34 -3.82 17.14
CA PHE A 16 3.05 -4.19 17.67
C PHE A 16 1.93 -3.51 16.91
N VAL A 17 0.87 -4.27 16.56
CA VAL A 17 -0.32 -3.73 15.92
C VAL A 17 -1.57 -4.39 16.47
N ILE A 18 -2.67 -3.64 16.52
CA ILE A 18 -4.00 -4.17 16.83
C ILE A 18 -4.94 -3.87 15.67
N TYR A 19 -5.58 -4.91 15.16
CA TYR A 19 -6.66 -4.80 14.19
C TYR A 19 -8.01 -5.03 14.86
N GLU A 20 -9.00 -4.28 14.42
CA GLU A 20 -10.40 -4.48 14.76
C GLU A 20 -11.13 -5.02 13.52
N ILE A 21 -11.83 -6.15 13.68
CA ILE A 21 -12.57 -6.81 12.60
C ILE A 21 -14.05 -6.84 12.95
N SER A 22 -14.89 -6.40 12.02
CA SER A 22 -16.36 -6.43 12.17
C SER A 22 -16.91 -7.84 11.97
N LYS A 23 -18.20 -8.03 12.29
CA LYS A 23 -18.90 -9.30 12.01
C LYS A 23 -19.01 -9.61 10.51
N THR A 24 -18.96 -8.57 9.66
CA THR A 24 -19.01 -8.70 8.19
C THR A 24 -17.65 -8.91 7.54
N GLY A 25 -16.58 -8.98 8.33
CA GLY A 25 -15.21 -9.16 7.84
C GLY A 25 -14.47 -7.85 7.51
N SER A 26 -15.12 -6.69 7.51
CA SER A 26 -14.38 -5.43 7.33
C SER A 26 -13.46 -5.18 8.51
N TYR A 27 -12.28 -4.62 8.25
CA TYR A 27 -11.26 -4.44 9.28
C TYR A 27 -10.58 -3.07 9.21
N ARG A 28 -9.98 -2.66 10.32
CA ARG A 28 -9.13 -1.47 10.42
C ARG A 28 -8.00 -1.67 11.41
N LEU A 29 -6.87 -1.04 11.14
CA LEU A 29 -5.79 -0.90 12.10
C LEU A 29 -6.21 0.17 13.13
N ILE A 30 -6.26 -0.18 14.42
CA ILE A 30 -6.68 0.75 15.49
C ILE A 30 -5.52 1.20 16.37
N TYR A 31 -4.41 0.44 16.39
CA TYR A 31 -3.22 0.80 17.14
C TYR A 31 -1.96 0.24 16.48
N GLN A 32 -0.87 1.00 16.54
CA GLN A 32 0.46 0.51 16.17
C GLN A 32 1.55 1.18 17.00
N GLU A 33 2.57 0.38 17.34
CA GLU A 33 3.74 0.84 18.03
C GLU A 33 5.00 0.14 17.53
N LYS A 34 6.16 0.80 17.70
CA LYS A 34 7.47 0.25 17.35
C LYS A 34 8.48 0.67 18.40
N GLU A 35 9.17 -0.29 18.99
CA GLU A 35 10.30 -0.04 19.87
C GLU A 35 11.62 -0.55 19.27
N SER A 36 12.69 0.24 19.40
CA SER A 36 14.03 -0.13 18.96
C SER A 36 14.73 -0.91 20.07
N VAL A 37 14.77 -2.23 19.95
CA VAL A 37 15.34 -3.12 20.97
C VAL A 37 16.75 -3.60 20.64
N ARG A 38 17.18 -3.50 19.35
CA ARG A 38 18.48 -3.95 18.84
C ARG A 38 18.88 -5.32 19.39
N LEU A 39 17.96 -6.30 19.27
CA LEU A 39 18.12 -7.62 19.89
C LEU A 39 19.37 -8.35 19.39
N SER A 40 19.78 -8.14 18.14
CA SER A 40 21.00 -8.74 17.59
C SER A 40 22.29 -7.88 17.81
N GLU A 41 22.23 -6.84 18.66
CA GLU A 41 23.38 -6.02 18.97
C GLU A 41 24.48 -6.84 19.67
N ASN A 42 25.73 -6.73 19.21
CA ASN A 42 26.90 -7.46 19.73
C ASN A 42 26.80 -9.01 19.70
N MET A 43 25.90 -9.54 18.90
CA MET A 43 25.71 -10.98 18.71
C MET A 43 26.84 -11.62 17.87
N TRP A 44 27.65 -10.78 17.19
CA TRP A 44 28.70 -11.23 16.26
C TRP A 44 29.90 -11.80 17.00
N GLY A 45 30.25 -13.04 16.71
CA GLY A 45 31.35 -13.77 17.33
C GLY A 45 30.93 -14.73 18.44
N THR A 46 29.97 -14.36 19.28
CA THR A 46 29.44 -15.26 20.33
C THR A 46 28.26 -16.09 19.82
N HIS A 47 27.47 -15.56 18.88
CA HIS A 47 26.15 -16.06 18.48
C HIS A 47 25.17 -16.16 19.66
N GLU A 48 25.26 -15.21 20.60
CA GLU A 48 24.37 -15.14 21.76
C GLU A 48 23.74 -13.76 21.88
N LEU A 49 22.48 -13.73 22.30
CA LEU A 49 21.79 -12.49 22.67
C LEU A 49 22.38 -11.97 23.96
N THR A 50 22.67 -10.68 24.01
CA THR A 50 23.18 -10.05 25.24
C THR A 50 22.07 -9.90 26.29
N LYS A 51 22.45 -9.91 27.58
CA LYS A 51 21.48 -9.72 28.68
C LYS A 51 20.73 -8.41 28.55
N GLU A 52 21.44 -7.34 28.19
CA GLU A 52 20.90 -5.99 28.03
C GLU A 52 19.85 -5.94 26.88
N ALA A 53 20.13 -6.58 25.75
CA ALA A 53 19.21 -6.65 24.61
C ALA A 53 17.97 -7.49 24.94
N MET A 54 18.14 -8.63 25.64
CA MET A 54 17.02 -9.43 26.12
C MET A 54 16.12 -8.65 27.09
N GLU A 55 16.71 -7.92 28.06
CA GLU A 55 15.94 -7.11 29.01
C GLU A 55 15.20 -5.95 28.36
N ARG A 56 15.81 -5.28 27.36
CA ARG A 56 15.10 -4.25 26.56
C ARG A 56 13.89 -4.85 25.86
N SER A 57 14.07 -6.01 25.23
CA SER A 57 13.00 -6.70 24.51
C SER A 57 11.87 -7.18 25.43
N LEU A 58 12.21 -7.73 26.59
CA LEU A 58 11.25 -8.14 27.61
C LEU A 58 10.39 -6.99 28.12
N ARG A 59 11.01 -5.81 28.36
CA ARG A 59 10.26 -4.60 28.78
C ARG A 59 9.27 -4.17 27.70
N ALA A 60 9.69 -4.12 26.43
CA ALA A 60 8.84 -3.78 25.31
C ALA A 60 7.66 -4.77 25.17
N LEU A 61 7.94 -6.08 25.18
CA LEU A 61 6.92 -7.12 25.08
C LEU A 61 5.92 -7.07 26.23
N LYS A 62 6.37 -6.82 27.47
CA LYS A 62 5.49 -6.63 28.61
C LYS A 62 4.56 -5.42 28.43
N GLY A 63 5.08 -4.30 27.90
CA GLY A 63 4.28 -3.12 27.56
C GLY A 63 3.22 -3.43 26.52
N PHE A 64 3.57 -4.19 25.48
CA PHE A 64 2.62 -4.56 24.42
C PHE A 64 1.53 -5.53 24.89
N VAL A 65 1.85 -6.49 25.76
CA VAL A 65 0.83 -7.34 26.39
C VAL A 65 -0.15 -6.49 27.20
N HIS A 66 0.36 -5.58 28.04
CA HIS A 66 -0.49 -4.66 28.79
C HIS A 66 -1.37 -3.78 27.89
N MET A 67 -0.82 -3.27 26.79
CA MET A 67 -1.59 -2.47 25.83
C MET A 67 -2.64 -3.32 25.11
N ALA A 68 -2.34 -4.57 24.76
CA ALA A 68 -3.32 -5.49 24.16
C ALA A 68 -4.51 -5.71 25.11
N ASP A 69 -4.24 -5.95 26.39
CA ASP A 69 -5.28 -6.11 27.42
C ASP A 69 -6.10 -4.82 27.59
N ALA A 70 -5.45 -3.68 27.71
CA ALA A 70 -6.11 -2.37 27.85
C ALA A 70 -7.01 -2.02 26.65
N MET A 71 -6.65 -2.49 25.47
CA MET A 71 -7.42 -2.32 24.24
C MET A 71 -8.36 -3.50 23.93
N GLU A 72 -8.56 -4.41 24.88
CA GLU A 72 -9.47 -5.57 24.75
C GLU A 72 -9.12 -6.48 23.55
N ALA A 73 -7.84 -6.61 23.20
CA ALA A 73 -7.39 -7.54 22.17
C ALA A 73 -7.19 -8.94 22.78
N ASN A 74 -8.24 -9.74 22.77
CA ASN A 74 -8.28 -11.07 23.45
C ASN A 74 -7.43 -12.15 22.78
N THR A 75 -6.83 -11.86 21.64
CA THR A 75 -5.94 -12.78 20.93
C THR A 75 -4.65 -12.05 20.58
N ILE A 76 -3.51 -12.60 20.96
CA ILE A 76 -2.19 -12.09 20.59
C ILE A 76 -1.47 -13.17 19.81
N LYS A 77 -1.00 -12.85 18.60
CA LYS A 77 -0.07 -13.66 17.83
C LYS A 77 1.28 -12.99 17.83
N ALA A 78 2.31 -13.67 18.35
CA ALA A 78 3.65 -13.10 18.47
C ALA A 78 4.67 -14.01 17.79
N VAL A 79 5.51 -13.42 16.96
CA VAL A 79 6.59 -14.13 16.27
C VAL A 79 7.94 -13.47 16.55
N ALA A 80 8.98 -14.29 16.59
CA ALA A 80 10.38 -13.89 16.62
C ALA A 80 11.08 -14.39 15.34
N THR A 81 12.04 -13.62 14.85
CA THR A 81 12.69 -13.90 13.58
C THR A 81 14.20 -14.14 13.74
N ALA A 82 15.03 -13.78 12.78
CA ALA A 82 16.42 -14.14 12.62
C ALA A 82 17.29 -13.99 13.89
N ALA A 83 17.12 -12.93 14.69
CA ALA A 83 17.96 -12.74 15.88
C ALA A 83 17.78 -13.87 16.90
N VAL A 84 16.55 -14.29 17.15
CA VAL A 84 16.25 -15.39 18.09
C VAL A 84 16.63 -16.73 17.46
N ARG A 85 16.28 -16.91 16.19
CA ARG A 85 16.54 -18.14 15.43
C ARG A 85 18.03 -18.51 15.35
N LEU A 86 18.90 -17.49 15.20
CA LEU A 86 20.36 -17.70 15.06
C LEU A 86 21.11 -17.69 16.38
N ALA A 87 20.45 -17.36 17.47
CA ALA A 87 21.10 -17.27 18.79
C ALA A 87 21.16 -18.62 19.50
N LYS A 88 22.33 -18.99 20.04
CA LYS A 88 22.51 -20.18 20.86
C LYS A 88 21.63 -20.20 22.12
N ASN A 89 21.32 -19.03 22.65
CA ASN A 89 20.46 -18.82 23.83
C ASN A 89 19.02 -18.39 23.45
N GLY A 90 18.61 -18.58 22.18
CA GLY A 90 17.30 -18.19 21.70
C GLY A 90 16.14 -18.88 22.43
N ASP A 91 16.23 -20.20 22.63
CA ASP A 91 15.21 -20.97 23.36
C ASP A 91 15.08 -20.52 24.82
N ALA A 92 16.20 -20.24 25.49
CA ALA A 92 16.20 -19.70 26.85
C ALA A 92 15.53 -18.32 26.91
N PHE A 93 15.73 -17.48 25.89
CA PHE A 93 15.05 -16.20 25.79
C PHE A 93 13.54 -16.36 25.59
N ILE A 94 13.08 -17.25 24.68
CA ILE A 94 11.65 -17.53 24.47
C ILE A 94 11.01 -18.01 25.77
N LYS A 95 11.64 -18.92 26.49
CA LYS A 95 11.17 -19.38 27.81
C LYS A 95 11.03 -18.22 28.80
N SER A 96 12.03 -17.35 28.86
CA SER A 96 11.99 -16.15 29.71
C SER A 96 10.85 -15.19 29.32
N VAL A 97 10.56 -15.02 28.03
CA VAL A 97 9.41 -14.25 27.55
C VAL A 97 8.11 -14.83 28.11
N LYS A 98 7.91 -16.14 27.98
CA LYS A 98 6.70 -16.81 28.50
C LYS A 98 6.54 -16.66 29.99
N GLU A 99 7.62 -16.90 30.76
CA GLU A 99 7.60 -16.81 32.23
C GLU A 99 7.35 -15.38 32.73
N ARG A 100 7.90 -14.37 32.06
CA ARG A 100 7.86 -12.98 32.56
C ARG A 100 6.71 -12.14 31.99
N THR A 101 6.14 -12.52 30.84
CA THR A 101 5.09 -11.74 30.16
C THR A 101 3.82 -12.53 29.90
N GLY A 102 3.84 -13.86 30.06
CA GLY A 102 2.72 -14.73 29.68
C GLY A 102 2.58 -14.94 28.17
N LEU A 103 3.37 -14.25 27.35
CA LEU A 103 3.26 -14.25 25.90
C LEU A 103 3.83 -15.56 25.29
N ASP A 104 3.06 -16.18 24.40
CA ASP A 104 3.55 -17.26 23.55
C ASP A 104 4.26 -16.66 22.34
N LEU A 105 5.60 -16.71 22.33
CA LEU A 105 6.45 -16.19 21.28
C LEU A 105 6.95 -17.34 20.40
N GLU A 106 6.49 -17.40 19.15
CA GLU A 106 6.89 -18.40 18.17
C GLU A 106 8.13 -17.96 17.40
N CYS A 107 9.20 -18.76 17.37
CA CYS A 107 10.35 -18.50 16.51
C CYS A 107 10.11 -19.12 15.14
N ILE A 108 9.86 -18.29 14.13
CA ILE A 108 9.54 -18.73 12.78
C ILE A 108 10.80 -18.99 11.93
N ALA A 109 10.69 -19.97 11.01
CA ALA A 109 11.72 -20.24 10.02
C ALA A 109 11.84 -19.09 8.99
N GLY A 110 12.99 -18.96 8.32
CA GLY A 110 13.20 -17.92 7.31
C GLY A 110 12.26 -18.04 6.11
N GLU A 111 11.87 -19.27 5.74
CA GLU A 111 10.88 -19.52 4.70
C GLU A 111 9.49 -19.01 5.09
N GLU A 112 9.11 -19.20 6.34
CA GLU A 112 7.84 -18.68 6.88
C GLU A 112 7.85 -17.16 7.01
N GLU A 113 8.99 -16.59 7.42
CA GLU A 113 9.21 -15.13 7.43
C GLU A 113 9.01 -14.54 6.02
N ALA A 114 9.59 -15.19 4.99
CA ALA A 114 9.43 -14.79 3.59
C ALA A 114 7.97 -14.98 3.10
N ARG A 115 7.28 -16.06 3.48
CA ARG A 115 5.87 -16.31 3.15
C ARG A 115 4.96 -15.23 3.74
N LEU A 116 5.15 -14.90 4.98
CA LEU A 116 4.38 -13.85 5.65
C LEU A 116 4.69 -12.47 5.06
N GLY A 117 5.96 -12.16 4.79
CA GLY A 117 6.35 -10.95 4.07
C GLY A 117 5.65 -10.84 2.71
N PHE A 118 5.60 -11.95 1.96
CA PHE A 118 4.86 -12.05 0.70
C PHE A 118 3.36 -11.79 0.89
N LEU A 119 2.70 -12.37 1.90
CA LEU A 119 1.27 -12.16 2.16
C LEU A 119 0.95 -10.68 2.45
N GLY A 120 1.81 -9.99 3.20
CA GLY A 120 1.66 -8.56 3.44
C GLY A 120 1.76 -7.72 2.18
N VAL A 121 2.62 -8.12 1.25
CA VAL A 121 2.84 -7.43 -0.03
C VAL A 121 1.73 -7.75 -1.02
N ILE A 122 1.43 -9.05 -1.26
CA ILE A 122 0.54 -9.49 -2.34
C ILE A 122 -0.90 -9.02 -2.15
N ASN A 123 -1.30 -8.76 -0.91
CA ASN A 123 -2.63 -8.25 -0.55
C ASN A 123 -2.72 -6.72 -0.53
N THR A 124 -1.64 -6.01 -0.87
CA THR A 124 -1.59 -4.54 -0.78
C THR A 124 -1.01 -3.87 -2.02
N ILE A 125 -0.26 -4.59 -2.85
CA ILE A 125 0.36 -4.08 -4.07
C ILE A 125 -0.16 -4.82 -5.30
N GLY A 126 -0.58 -4.08 -6.32
CA GLY A 126 -1.22 -4.60 -7.53
C GLY A 126 -0.30 -5.23 -8.55
N LEU A 127 1.00 -5.37 -8.29
CA LEU A 127 1.96 -6.01 -9.19
C LEU A 127 1.73 -7.53 -9.24
N LYS A 128 1.96 -8.13 -10.40
CA LYS A 128 1.84 -9.58 -10.61
C LYS A 128 3.18 -10.30 -10.58
N ASP A 129 4.22 -9.64 -11.11
CA ASP A 129 5.57 -10.17 -11.28
C ASP A 129 6.58 -9.20 -10.69
N PHE A 130 7.32 -9.61 -9.67
CA PHE A 130 8.30 -8.78 -8.98
C PHE A 130 9.21 -9.64 -8.10
N ILE A 131 10.25 -9.01 -7.55
CA ILE A 131 11.12 -9.63 -6.54
C ILE A 131 10.95 -8.86 -5.24
N ILE A 132 10.48 -9.53 -4.18
CA ILE A 132 10.49 -8.97 -2.83
C ILE A 132 11.87 -9.11 -2.24
N PHE A 133 12.34 -8.10 -1.53
CA PHE A 133 13.36 -8.24 -0.51
C PHE A 133 12.90 -7.63 0.81
N ASP A 134 13.01 -8.38 1.88
CA ASP A 134 12.86 -7.89 3.27
C ASP A 134 14.24 -7.78 3.89
N LEU A 135 14.75 -6.55 3.97
CA LEU A 135 16.06 -6.29 4.50
C LEU A 135 15.98 -5.98 5.99
N GLY A 136 16.28 -7.01 6.77
CA GLY A 136 16.33 -6.97 8.22
C GLY A 136 17.65 -6.50 8.79
N GLY A 137 17.80 -6.67 10.11
CA GLY A 137 19.06 -6.40 10.81
C GLY A 137 20.08 -7.54 10.66
N ALA A 138 19.63 -8.78 10.70
CA ALA A 138 20.47 -9.98 10.70
C ALA A 138 20.32 -10.84 9.43
N SER A 139 19.21 -10.76 8.73
CA SER A 139 18.94 -11.52 7.50
C SER A 139 18.35 -10.64 6.42
N THR A 140 18.31 -11.18 5.21
CA THR A 140 17.59 -10.61 4.06
C THR A 140 16.85 -11.74 3.37
N GLU A 141 15.53 -11.68 3.39
CA GLU A 141 14.65 -12.60 2.68
C GLU A 141 14.44 -12.09 1.26
N ILE A 142 14.64 -12.96 0.25
CA ILE A 142 14.43 -12.62 -1.17
C ILE A 142 13.46 -13.62 -1.76
N THR A 143 12.37 -13.11 -2.35
CA THR A 143 11.29 -13.92 -2.91
C THR A 143 10.97 -13.51 -4.33
N LEU A 144 11.05 -14.44 -5.28
CA LEU A 144 10.60 -14.27 -6.66
C LEU A 144 9.10 -14.56 -6.74
N VAL A 145 8.33 -13.58 -7.16
CA VAL A 145 6.89 -13.68 -7.38
C VAL A 145 6.59 -13.65 -8.88
N ARG A 146 5.76 -14.60 -9.34
CA ARG A 146 5.22 -14.67 -10.70
C ARG A 146 3.72 -14.94 -10.64
N ASN A 147 2.96 -14.20 -11.43
CA ASN A 147 1.49 -14.32 -11.45
C ASN A 147 0.87 -14.32 -10.04
N ARG A 148 1.39 -13.48 -9.13
CA ARG A 148 0.96 -13.36 -7.74
C ARG A 148 1.20 -14.61 -6.87
N HIS A 149 2.14 -15.50 -7.26
CA HIS A 149 2.53 -16.68 -6.49
C HIS A 149 4.04 -16.70 -6.25
N ILE A 150 4.44 -17.23 -5.09
CA ILE A 150 5.86 -17.48 -4.80
C ILE A 150 6.38 -18.55 -5.76
N THR A 151 7.44 -18.24 -6.49
CA THR A 151 8.13 -19.20 -7.36
C THR A 151 9.38 -19.74 -6.68
N LYS A 152 10.18 -18.87 -6.07
CA LYS A 152 11.39 -19.19 -5.31
C LYS A 152 11.56 -18.22 -4.17
N SER A 153 12.16 -18.69 -3.08
CA SER A 153 12.49 -17.88 -1.92
C SER A 153 13.80 -18.32 -1.31
N VAL A 154 14.50 -17.41 -0.65
CA VAL A 154 15.72 -17.67 0.13
C VAL A 154 15.83 -16.65 1.26
N SER A 155 16.34 -17.10 2.40
CA SER A 155 16.79 -16.25 3.50
C SER A 155 18.30 -16.24 3.53
N LEU A 156 18.91 -15.07 3.27
CA LEU A 156 20.36 -14.87 3.34
C LEU A 156 20.74 -14.41 4.75
N PRO A 157 21.79 -14.97 5.36
CA PRO A 157 22.25 -14.56 6.70
C PRO A 157 23.06 -13.27 6.65
N ILE A 158 22.57 -12.28 5.90
CA ILE A 158 23.11 -10.93 5.79
C ILE A 158 22.03 -9.89 6.04
N GLY A 159 22.29 -8.95 6.91
CA GLY A 159 21.40 -7.84 7.21
C GLY A 159 22.20 -6.58 7.52
N ALA A 160 21.50 -5.46 7.67
CA ALA A 160 22.15 -4.16 7.85
C ALA A 160 23.01 -4.11 9.13
N LEU A 161 22.55 -4.68 10.25
CA LEU A 161 23.31 -4.72 11.51
C LEU A 161 24.50 -5.69 11.41
N THR A 162 24.26 -6.89 10.86
CA THR A 162 25.31 -7.91 10.76
C THR A 162 26.48 -7.43 9.95
N LEU A 163 26.22 -6.88 8.77
CA LEU A 163 27.25 -6.43 7.86
C LEU A 163 27.98 -5.21 8.42
N THR A 164 27.28 -4.27 9.05
CA THR A 164 27.90 -3.12 9.69
C THR A 164 28.84 -3.58 10.80
N GLY A 165 28.39 -4.43 11.73
CA GLY A 165 29.22 -4.92 12.84
C GLY A 165 30.42 -5.75 12.37
N THR A 166 30.35 -6.41 11.21
CA THR A 166 31.44 -7.24 10.69
C THR A 166 32.46 -6.44 9.88
N TYR A 167 32.02 -5.46 9.09
CA TYR A 167 32.87 -4.82 8.08
C TYR A 167 33.23 -3.37 8.39
N GLN A 168 32.51 -2.68 9.26
CA GLN A 168 32.84 -1.32 9.72
C GLN A 168 33.64 -1.38 11.01
N LYS A 169 34.88 -0.86 11.00
CA LYS A 169 35.74 -0.86 12.18
C LYS A 169 35.76 0.47 12.94
N GLY A 170 35.46 1.55 12.28
CA GLY A 170 35.40 2.90 12.82
C GLY A 170 34.04 3.55 12.61
N ASP A 171 33.95 4.86 12.84
CA ASP A 171 32.71 5.63 12.62
C ASP A 171 32.34 5.76 11.15
N GLU A 172 33.27 5.53 10.25
CA GLU A 172 33.13 5.62 8.81
C GLU A 172 33.69 4.37 8.13
N TYR A 173 33.08 4.03 6.96
CA TYR A 173 33.65 3.01 6.12
C TYR A 173 34.81 3.54 5.30
N THR A 174 35.94 2.87 5.35
CA THR A 174 37.03 3.09 4.39
C THR A 174 36.64 2.54 3.01
N PRO A 175 37.23 3.05 1.90
CA PRO A 175 37.00 2.48 0.57
C PRO A 175 37.27 0.97 0.47
N LYS A 176 38.27 0.48 1.23
CA LYS A 176 38.60 -0.95 1.29
C LYS A 176 37.55 -1.78 2.02
N GLU A 177 36.89 -1.22 3.03
CA GLU A 177 35.79 -1.88 3.75
C GLU A 177 34.53 -1.91 2.90
N LEU A 178 34.21 -0.83 2.18
CA LEU A 178 33.09 -0.79 1.22
C LEU A 178 33.26 -1.82 0.10
N ASP A 179 34.47 -1.93 -0.48
CA ASP A 179 34.78 -2.94 -1.51
C ASP A 179 34.63 -4.37 -0.97
N LYS A 180 35.11 -4.62 0.26
CA LYS A 180 34.92 -5.92 0.91
C LYS A 180 33.44 -6.25 1.14
N LEU A 181 32.70 -5.29 1.65
CA LEU A 181 31.27 -5.40 1.91
C LEU A 181 30.51 -5.76 0.61
N ALA A 182 30.74 -4.98 -0.46
CA ALA A 182 30.12 -5.21 -1.76
C ALA A 182 30.47 -6.60 -2.34
N LYS A 183 31.74 -7.02 -2.25
CA LYS A 183 32.19 -8.34 -2.71
C LYS A 183 31.49 -9.50 -1.99
N VAL A 184 31.31 -9.40 -0.68
CA VAL A 184 30.65 -10.45 0.10
C VAL A 184 29.17 -10.51 -0.24
N VAL A 185 28.47 -9.38 -0.25
CA VAL A 185 27.06 -9.32 -0.63
C VAL A 185 26.85 -9.87 -2.03
N LYS A 186 27.66 -9.43 -2.98
CA LYS A 186 27.62 -9.90 -4.37
C LYS A 186 27.85 -11.41 -4.49
N LYS A 187 28.80 -11.97 -3.71
CA LYS A 187 29.06 -13.42 -3.72
C LYS A 187 27.82 -14.17 -3.27
N MET A 188 27.20 -13.77 -2.14
CA MET A 188 26.04 -14.46 -1.59
C MET A 188 24.81 -14.38 -2.52
N ILE A 189 24.57 -13.23 -3.14
CA ILE A 189 23.45 -13.09 -4.10
C ILE A 189 23.70 -13.96 -5.34
N LYS A 190 24.93 -14.05 -5.83
CA LYS A 190 25.29 -14.83 -7.03
C LYS A 190 25.09 -16.34 -6.87
N GLU A 191 25.09 -16.87 -5.66
CA GLU A 191 24.78 -18.28 -5.40
C GLU A 191 23.34 -18.62 -5.82
N HIS A 192 22.48 -17.61 -5.96
CA HIS A 192 21.08 -17.75 -6.36
C HIS A 192 20.89 -17.37 -7.83
N THR A 193 21.28 -18.26 -8.75
CA THR A 193 21.29 -18.03 -10.21
C THR A 193 19.92 -17.67 -10.80
N TRP A 194 18.83 -18.02 -10.12
CA TRP A 194 17.47 -17.70 -10.50
C TRP A 194 17.13 -16.19 -10.38
N LEU A 195 17.96 -15.38 -9.73
CA LEU A 195 17.86 -13.92 -9.68
C LEU A 195 18.56 -13.22 -10.86
N ARG A 196 19.43 -13.93 -11.58
CA ARG A 196 20.30 -13.32 -12.58
C ARG A 196 19.50 -12.80 -13.78
N ASN A 197 19.60 -11.50 -14.06
CA ASN A 197 18.97 -10.84 -15.21
C ASN A 197 17.45 -11.06 -15.35
N VAL A 198 16.74 -11.21 -14.25
CA VAL A 198 15.27 -11.43 -14.23
C VAL A 198 14.51 -10.21 -14.74
N LYS A 199 15.08 -9.00 -14.61
CA LYS A 199 14.54 -7.72 -15.10
C LYS A 199 13.15 -7.36 -14.54
N LEU A 200 12.80 -7.87 -13.37
CA LEU A 200 11.57 -7.51 -12.67
C LEU A 200 11.81 -6.36 -11.70
N PRO A 201 10.77 -5.57 -11.36
CA PRO A 201 10.86 -4.58 -10.30
C PRO A 201 11.32 -5.22 -8.99
N LEU A 202 12.20 -4.54 -8.26
CA LEU A 202 12.46 -4.85 -6.85
C LEU A 202 11.36 -4.25 -6.00
N LEU A 203 10.85 -5.02 -5.05
CA LEU A 203 9.91 -4.55 -4.06
C LEU A 203 10.56 -4.67 -2.67
N GLY A 204 10.94 -3.53 -2.11
CA GLY A 204 11.62 -3.49 -0.82
C GLY A 204 10.66 -3.28 0.34
N ILE A 205 10.71 -4.17 1.31
CA ILE A 205 10.07 -3.99 2.62
C ILE A 205 11.11 -3.83 3.72
N GLY A 206 10.69 -3.50 4.91
CA GLY A 206 11.61 -3.26 6.02
C GLY A 206 12.07 -1.80 6.16
N GLY A 207 13.01 -1.62 7.05
CA GLY A 207 13.41 -0.26 7.48
C GLY A 207 14.30 0.45 6.48
N THR A 208 15.18 -0.27 5.78
CA THR A 208 16.09 0.32 4.79
C THR A 208 15.32 0.86 3.60
N ALA A 209 14.41 0.05 3.00
CA ALA A 209 13.57 0.49 1.90
C ALA A 209 12.74 1.73 2.24
N ARG A 210 12.15 1.78 3.45
CA ARG A 210 11.41 2.96 3.92
C ARG A 210 12.27 4.21 4.09
N ASN A 211 13.52 4.08 4.52
CA ASN A 211 14.42 5.24 4.62
C ASN A 211 14.83 5.74 3.24
N ILE A 212 15.09 4.86 2.27
CA ILE A 212 15.33 5.22 0.87
C ILE A 212 14.15 6.07 0.34
N ALA A 213 12.92 5.59 0.50
CA ALA A 213 11.73 6.31 0.06
C ALA A 213 11.57 7.68 0.74
N LYS A 214 11.79 7.76 2.06
CA LYS A 214 11.70 9.04 2.78
C LYS A 214 12.74 10.04 2.30
N MET A 215 13.99 9.63 2.09
CA MET A 215 15.04 10.49 1.57
C MET A 215 14.68 11.02 0.18
N ASP A 216 14.20 10.14 -0.72
CA ASP A 216 13.79 10.51 -2.07
C ASP A 216 12.59 11.48 -2.07
N GLN A 217 11.54 11.18 -1.30
CA GLN A 217 10.37 12.04 -1.17
C GLN A 217 10.72 13.43 -0.62
N ARG A 218 11.63 13.52 0.34
CA ARG A 218 12.08 14.81 0.90
C ARG A 218 12.84 15.64 -0.11
N LYS A 219 13.74 15.03 -0.90
CA LYS A 219 14.45 15.71 -1.99
C LYS A 219 13.49 16.29 -3.03
N LEU A 220 12.44 15.56 -3.37
CA LEU A 220 11.47 15.96 -4.39
C LEU A 220 10.35 16.86 -3.87
N SER A 221 10.26 17.14 -2.58
CA SER A 221 9.08 17.77 -1.97
C SER A 221 7.79 17.05 -2.45
N TYR A 222 7.81 15.73 -2.35
CA TYR A 222 6.76 14.86 -2.90
C TYR A 222 5.43 15.08 -2.16
N PRO A 223 4.29 15.24 -2.85
CA PRO A 223 3.04 15.68 -2.21
C PRO A 223 2.32 14.60 -1.40
N ILE A 224 2.67 13.32 -1.58
CA ILE A 224 2.11 12.19 -0.82
C ILE A 224 3.16 11.69 0.16
N THR A 225 2.86 11.70 1.46
CA THR A 225 3.79 11.26 2.52
C THR A 225 3.77 9.74 2.75
N LYS A 226 2.77 9.04 2.21
CA LYS A 226 2.68 7.58 2.23
C LYS A 226 3.89 6.99 1.51
N LEU A 227 4.52 5.97 2.12
CA LEU A 227 5.66 5.28 1.51
C LEU A 227 5.24 4.00 0.75
N HIS A 228 4.08 3.46 1.10
CA HIS A 228 3.56 2.24 0.49
C HIS A 228 3.25 2.46 -0.99
N ASN A 229 3.77 1.59 -1.83
CA ASN A 229 3.68 1.64 -3.29
C ASN A 229 4.35 2.88 -3.94
N TYR A 230 5.38 3.43 -3.28
CA TYR A 230 6.20 4.50 -3.82
C TYR A 230 7.29 3.95 -4.73
N GLU A 231 7.43 4.51 -5.91
CA GLU A 231 8.38 4.05 -6.93
C GLU A 231 9.61 4.95 -7.02
N ILE A 232 10.78 4.33 -7.05
CA ILE A 232 12.08 4.99 -7.13
C ILE A 232 12.87 4.39 -8.30
N PRO A 233 13.20 5.15 -9.34
CA PRO A 233 14.06 4.66 -10.41
C PRO A 233 15.51 4.54 -9.93
N TYR A 234 16.28 3.62 -10.55
CA TYR A 234 17.63 3.30 -10.16
C TYR A 234 18.55 4.53 -10.04
N HIS A 235 18.47 5.49 -10.97
CA HIS A 235 19.34 6.67 -10.93
C HIS A 235 19.14 7.49 -9.64
N ARG A 236 17.88 7.69 -9.17
CA ARG A 236 17.62 8.40 -7.91
C ARG A 236 18.07 7.60 -6.69
N PHE A 237 17.90 6.28 -6.72
CA PHE A 237 18.45 5.40 -5.69
C PHE A 237 19.98 5.53 -5.62
N HIS A 238 20.66 5.53 -6.78
CA HIS A 238 22.11 5.65 -6.86
C HIS A 238 22.61 7.02 -6.33
N GLU A 239 21.91 8.10 -6.63
CA GLU A 239 22.21 9.44 -6.05
C GLU A 239 22.13 9.43 -4.52
N ILE A 240 21.12 8.78 -3.95
CA ILE A 240 20.98 8.63 -2.49
C ILE A 240 22.16 7.82 -1.92
N LEU A 241 22.51 6.73 -2.56
CA LEU A 241 23.60 5.86 -2.14
C LEU A 241 24.93 6.61 -2.10
N GLU A 242 25.28 7.35 -3.16
CA GLU A 242 26.51 8.12 -3.22
C GLU A 242 26.53 9.28 -2.21
N GLU A 243 25.40 9.96 -2.02
CA GLU A 243 25.29 10.98 -0.98
C GLU A 243 25.53 10.41 0.43
N VAL A 244 24.97 9.25 0.73
CA VAL A 244 25.10 8.61 2.06
C VAL A 244 26.51 8.08 2.29
N LYS A 245 27.13 7.47 1.26
CA LYS A 245 28.51 6.96 1.33
C LYS A 245 29.53 8.06 1.60
N GLY A 246 29.33 9.26 1.04
CA GLY A 246 30.25 10.40 1.20
C GLY A 246 30.13 11.15 2.51
N LYS A 247 29.34 10.68 3.49
CA LYS A 247 29.05 11.38 4.73
C LYS A 247 29.49 10.62 5.98
N THR A 248 29.97 11.37 6.97
CA THR A 248 30.27 10.88 8.34
C THR A 248 28.97 10.42 9.03
N LEU A 249 29.05 9.68 10.13
CA LEU A 249 27.87 9.28 10.90
C LEU A 249 27.04 10.48 11.38
N GLU A 250 27.71 11.53 11.86
CA GLU A 250 27.02 12.74 12.35
C GLU A 250 26.32 13.51 11.21
N GLU A 251 26.92 13.55 10.04
CA GLU A 251 26.27 14.12 8.85
C GLU A 251 25.11 13.27 8.36
N ARG A 252 25.25 11.94 8.39
CA ARG A 252 24.14 11.02 8.04
C ARG A 252 22.93 11.18 8.94
N LYS A 253 23.12 11.40 10.25
CA LYS A 253 22.03 11.70 11.19
C LYS A 253 21.23 12.95 10.83
N LYS A 254 21.83 13.88 10.06
CA LYS A 254 21.20 15.13 9.61
C LYS A 254 20.55 15.03 8.24
N ILE A 255 20.68 13.90 7.52
CA ILE A 255 20.05 13.72 6.21
C ILE A 255 18.53 13.71 6.38
N SER A 256 17.85 14.61 5.65
CA SER A 256 16.38 14.68 5.67
C SER A 256 15.75 13.38 5.15
N GLY A 257 14.91 12.77 5.96
CA GLY A 257 14.27 11.49 5.63
C GLY A 257 15.00 10.24 6.15
N LEU A 258 16.27 10.33 6.54
CA LEU A 258 16.97 9.24 7.19
C LEU A 258 16.69 9.26 8.71
N SER A 259 16.25 8.12 9.24
CA SER A 259 16.09 7.97 10.70
C SER A 259 17.44 7.93 11.40
N SER A 260 17.64 8.73 12.44
CA SER A 260 18.87 8.76 13.22
C SER A 260 19.26 7.38 13.79
N GLU A 261 18.25 6.57 14.17
CA GLU A 261 18.42 5.19 14.66
C GLU A 261 19.00 4.22 13.63
N ARG A 262 19.07 4.64 12.35
CA ARG A 262 19.55 3.81 11.24
C ARG A 262 20.74 4.40 10.51
N ALA A 263 21.17 5.60 10.91
CA ALA A 263 22.27 6.29 10.25
C ALA A 263 23.60 5.50 10.29
N ASP A 264 23.77 4.67 11.31
CA ASP A 264 24.93 3.78 11.50
C ASP A 264 24.92 2.59 10.53
N ILE A 265 23.74 1.99 10.28
CA ILE A 265 23.62 0.75 9.51
C ILE A 265 23.16 0.94 8.05
N ILE A 266 22.86 2.18 7.65
CA ILE A 266 22.21 2.45 6.37
C ILE A 266 23.11 2.09 5.17
N ILE A 267 24.43 2.31 5.25
CA ILE A 267 25.37 2.03 4.16
C ILE A 267 25.35 0.54 3.80
N ALA A 268 25.43 -0.34 4.80
CA ALA A 268 25.35 -1.77 4.57
C ALA A 268 24.01 -2.17 3.90
N GLY A 269 22.91 -1.59 4.36
CA GLY A 269 21.60 -1.81 3.76
C GLY A 269 21.51 -1.33 2.30
N LEU A 270 22.02 -0.13 2.00
CA LEU A 270 22.05 0.40 0.64
C LEU A 270 22.94 -0.45 -0.29
N THR A 271 24.05 -0.98 0.21
CA THR A 271 24.94 -1.87 -0.56
C THR A 271 24.23 -3.18 -0.95
N ILE A 272 23.43 -3.77 -0.05
CA ILE A 272 22.62 -4.95 -0.38
C ILE A 272 21.64 -4.61 -1.52
N VAL A 273 20.95 -3.48 -1.44
CA VAL A 273 19.98 -3.06 -2.45
C VAL A 273 20.66 -2.78 -3.80
N GLU A 274 21.84 -2.15 -3.79
CA GLU A 274 22.63 -1.90 -5.02
C GLU A 274 23.02 -3.21 -5.73
N GLU A 275 23.54 -4.18 -4.97
CA GLU A 275 23.93 -5.47 -5.56
C GLU A 275 22.72 -6.27 -6.06
N LEU A 276 21.55 -6.14 -5.44
CA LEU A 276 20.30 -6.70 -5.97
C LEU A 276 19.89 -6.03 -7.27
N PHE A 277 19.91 -4.69 -7.36
CA PHE A 277 19.64 -3.96 -8.60
C PHE A 277 20.54 -4.45 -9.75
N ASN A 278 21.83 -4.56 -9.47
CA ASN A 278 22.82 -4.96 -10.46
C ASN A 278 22.63 -6.42 -10.92
N TYR A 279 22.37 -7.34 -9.99
CA TYR A 279 22.27 -8.76 -10.31
C TYR A 279 20.96 -9.13 -11.00
N VAL A 280 19.86 -8.53 -10.55
CA VAL A 280 18.52 -8.67 -11.15
C VAL A 280 18.43 -7.93 -12.49
N ASN A 281 19.28 -6.94 -12.73
CA ASN A 281 19.28 -6.05 -13.90
C ASN A 281 17.93 -5.33 -14.07
N THR A 282 17.48 -4.68 -13.03
CA THR A 282 16.23 -3.90 -13.00
C THR A 282 16.50 -2.41 -12.90
N LYS A 283 15.45 -1.60 -13.12
CA LYS A 283 15.54 -0.13 -13.08
C LYS A 283 14.63 0.51 -12.06
N THR A 284 13.82 -0.29 -11.36
CA THR A 284 12.77 0.24 -10.48
C THR A 284 12.77 -0.46 -9.13
N LEU A 285 12.75 0.34 -8.07
CA LEU A 285 12.44 -0.06 -6.70
C LEU A 285 11.05 0.42 -6.34
N VAL A 286 10.18 -0.48 -5.92
CA VAL A 286 8.90 -0.18 -5.30
C VAL A 286 9.03 -0.36 -3.80
N VAL A 287 8.53 0.57 -2.99
CA VAL A 287 8.63 0.47 -1.53
C VAL A 287 7.32 -0.03 -0.94
N GLY A 288 7.37 -1.19 -0.28
CA GLY A 288 6.26 -1.76 0.47
C GLY A 288 6.18 -1.18 1.89
N GLY A 289 5.03 -0.62 2.24
CA GLY A 289 4.72 -0.23 3.63
C GLY A 289 4.27 -1.40 4.48
N CYS A 290 3.73 -2.44 3.84
CA CYS A 290 3.23 -3.68 4.44
C CYS A 290 4.28 -4.80 4.29
N GLY A 291 4.35 -5.66 5.28
CA GLY A 291 5.33 -6.76 5.34
C GLY A 291 4.88 -7.85 6.31
N LEU A 292 5.80 -8.40 7.11
CA LEU A 292 5.56 -9.52 8.04
C LEU A 292 4.31 -9.33 8.92
N ARG A 293 4.12 -8.17 9.53
CA ARG A 293 2.97 -7.90 10.42
C ARG A 293 1.63 -7.98 9.69
N GLU A 294 1.56 -7.34 8.52
CA GLU A 294 0.39 -7.38 7.66
C GLU A 294 0.20 -8.80 7.11
N GLY A 295 1.28 -9.53 6.88
CA GLY A 295 1.24 -10.96 6.53
C GLY A 295 0.62 -11.82 7.62
N LEU A 296 1.01 -11.63 8.87
CA LEU A 296 0.39 -12.28 10.04
C LEU A 296 -1.11 -11.98 10.12
N PHE A 297 -1.48 -10.72 9.84
CA PHE A 297 -2.87 -10.32 9.78
C PHE A 297 -3.61 -11.04 8.64
N TYR A 298 -3.09 -11.02 7.40
CA TYR A 298 -3.76 -11.66 6.25
C TYR A 298 -3.80 -13.18 6.35
N ASP A 299 -2.80 -13.81 6.97
CA ASP A 299 -2.81 -15.23 7.26
C ASP A 299 -3.97 -15.59 8.22
N TYR A 300 -4.09 -14.84 9.31
CA TYR A 300 -5.22 -14.97 10.23
C TYR A 300 -6.56 -14.64 9.56
N TYR A 301 -6.62 -13.53 8.82
CA TYR A 301 -7.83 -13.04 8.17
C TYR A 301 -8.33 -14.02 7.09
N GLY A 302 -7.43 -14.57 6.30
CA GLY A 302 -7.73 -15.59 5.31
C GLY A 302 -8.36 -16.83 5.91
N ALA A 303 -7.77 -17.35 7.00
CA ALA A 303 -8.26 -18.54 7.69
C ALA A 303 -9.67 -18.35 8.29
N HIS A 304 -10.04 -17.13 8.71
CA HIS A 304 -11.28 -16.90 9.46
C HIS A 304 -12.38 -16.18 8.68
N TYR A 305 -12.03 -15.42 7.61
CA TYR A 305 -12.97 -14.53 6.91
C TYR A 305 -12.98 -14.70 5.39
N LEU A 306 -11.98 -15.38 4.80
CA LEU A 306 -11.90 -15.59 3.35
C LEU A 306 -11.95 -17.08 2.95
N GLY A 307 -12.56 -17.94 3.78
CA GLY A 307 -12.72 -19.35 3.48
C GLY A 307 -11.42 -20.16 3.36
N GLY A 308 -10.35 -19.70 4.02
CA GLY A 308 -9.04 -20.34 4.02
C GLY A 308 -8.05 -19.77 2.97
N ASN A 309 -8.50 -18.90 2.08
CA ASN A 309 -7.61 -18.23 1.12
C ASN A 309 -7.00 -16.97 1.74
N SER A 310 -5.68 -16.94 1.93
CA SER A 310 -4.99 -15.78 2.48
C SER A 310 -4.62 -14.72 1.41
N ILE A 311 -4.95 -14.93 0.14
CA ILE A 311 -4.68 -14.00 -0.96
C ILE A 311 -6.01 -13.41 -1.46
N ILE A 312 -6.10 -12.08 -1.45
CA ILE A 312 -7.24 -11.32 -1.92
C ILE A 312 -7.16 -11.18 -3.44
N ASP A 313 -8.23 -11.58 -4.15
CA ASP A 313 -8.28 -11.54 -5.62
C ASP A 313 -8.30 -10.10 -6.14
N ASP A 314 -9.25 -9.30 -5.70
CA ASP A 314 -9.36 -7.87 -6.05
C ASP A 314 -8.99 -6.99 -4.85
N ILE A 315 -7.70 -6.62 -4.81
CA ILE A 315 -7.13 -5.80 -3.75
C ILE A 315 -7.80 -4.41 -3.70
N LEU A 316 -8.09 -3.83 -4.86
CA LEU A 316 -8.63 -2.48 -4.95
C LEU A 316 -10.05 -2.41 -4.38
N VAL A 317 -10.93 -3.27 -4.86
CA VAL A 317 -12.34 -3.32 -4.40
C VAL A 317 -12.38 -3.67 -2.92
N HIS A 318 -11.64 -4.71 -2.50
CA HIS A 318 -11.59 -5.12 -1.10
C HIS A 318 -11.11 -4.01 -0.16
N SER A 319 -10.04 -3.29 -0.53
CA SER A 319 -9.53 -2.19 0.30
C SER A 319 -10.45 -0.97 0.29
N ALA A 320 -11.10 -0.66 -0.84
CA ALA A 320 -12.10 0.40 -0.91
C ALA A 320 -13.31 0.10 -0.02
N GLU A 321 -13.80 -1.13 -0.01
CA GLU A 321 -14.87 -1.57 0.91
C GLU A 321 -14.46 -1.42 2.38
N ASN A 322 -13.20 -1.70 2.73
CA ASN A 322 -12.70 -1.45 4.09
C ASN A 322 -12.62 0.05 4.43
N VAL A 323 -12.31 0.92 3.46
CA VAL A 323 -12.36 2.38 3.64
C VAL A 323 -13.79 2.87 3.88
N LEU A 324 -14.77 2.20 3.29
CA LEU A 324 -16.20 2.46 3.51
C LEU A 324 -16.72 1.93 4.86
N LEU A 325 -15.87 1.28 5.67
CA LEU A 325 -16.24 0.79 7.00
C LEU A 325 -16.88 1.90 7.86
N GLY A 326 -18.06 1.63 8.37
CA GLY A 326 -18.85 2.58 9.17
C GLY A 326 -19.79 3.47 8.36
N MET A 327 -19.89 3.28 7.04
CA MET A 327 -21.01 3.81 6.26
C MET A 327 -22.28 3.00 6.52
N THR A 328 -23.43 3.62 6.32
CA THR A 328 -24.71 2.95 6.41
C THR A 328 -24.88 1.93 5.27
N LYS A 329 -25.76 0.94 5.46
CA LYS A 329 -26.07 -0.01 4.38
C LYS A 329 -26.56 0.69 3.12
N HIS A 330 -27.33 1.76 3.27
CA HIS A 330 -27.85 2.56 2.17
C HIS A 330 -26.73 3.22 1.34
N GLU A 331 -25.76 3.85 2.02
CA GLU A 331 -24.60 4.48 1.37
C GLU A 331 -23.72 3.44 0.63
N LEU A 332 -23.53 2.25 1.20
CA LEU A 332 -22.79 1.17 0.56
C LEU A 332 -23.50 0.68 -0.70
N VAL A 333 -24.81 0.53 -0.66
CA VAL A 333 -25.62 0.12 -1.82
C VAL A 333 -25.53 1.17 -2.91
N HIS A 334 -25.70 2.45 -2.57
CA HIS A 334 -25.54 3.56 -3.51
C HIS A 334 -24.14 3.58 -4.15
N ALA A 335 -23.06 3.53 -3.37
CA ALA A 335 -21.69 3.56 -3.89
C ALA A 335 -21.42 2.42 -4.89
N LYS A 336 -21.89 1.20 -4.62
CA LYS A 336 -21.77 0.07 -5.53
C LYS A 336 -22.57 0.28 -6.81
N TYR A 337 -23.81 0.76 -6.67
CA TYR A 337 -24.67 1.04 -7.81
C TYR A 337 -24.09 2.14 -8.73
N ILE A 338 -23.58 3.23 -8.15
CA ILE A 338 -22.86 4.27 -8.91
C ILE A 338 -21.65 3.68 -9.63
N THR A 339 -20.93 2.77 -8.99
CA THR A 339 -19.78 2.11 -9.62
C THR A 339 -20.20 1.32 -10.85
N ASP A 340 -21.28 0.54 -10.76
CA ASP A 340 -21.80 -0.24 -11.89
C ASP A 340 -22.24 0.65 -13.05
N LEU A 341 -22.96 1.75 -12.76
CA LEU A 341 -23.36 2.73 -13.76
C LEU A 341 -22.15 3.44 -14.41
N ALA A 342 -21.17 3.86 -13.60
CA ALA A 342 -19.98 4.54 -14.08
C ALA A 342 -19.16 3.63 -15.00
N ILE A 343 -19.00 2.36 -14.64
CA ILE A 343 -18.28 1.38 -15.43
C ILE A 343 -19.01 1.08 -16.73
N LYS A 344 -20.34 0.95 -16.70
CA LYS A 344 -21.14 0.77 -17.91
C LYS A 344 -20.98 1.96 -18.86
N LEU A 345 -21.09 3.19 -18.36
CA LEU A 345 -20.87 4.39 -19.15
C LEU A 345 -19.43 4.48 -19.67
N TYR A 346 -18.45 4.11 -18.88
CA TYR A 346 -17.05 4.09 -19.28
C TYR A 346 -16.84 3.15 -20.47
N ASP A 347 -17.30 1.91 -20.35
CA ASP A 347 -17.13 0.88 -21.37
C ASP A 347 -17.86 1.26 -22.68
N GLU A 348 -19.07 1.87 -22.60
CA GLU A 348 -19.86 2.32 -23.77
C GLU A 348 -19.26 3.59 -24.43
N LEU A 349 -18.60 4.46 -23.67
CA LEU A 349 -17.99 5.70 -24.17
C LEU A 349 -16.51 5.53 -24.55
N GLU A 350 -15.97 4.30 -24.51
CA GLU A 350 -14.58 3.99 -24.84
C GLU A 350 -14.09 4.64 -26.14
N PRO A 351 -14.83 4.63 -27.26
CA PRO A 351 -14.38 5.24 -28.51
C PRO A 351 -14.13 6.76 -28.40
N LEU A 352 -14.72 7.43 -27.41
CA LEU A 352 -14.57 8.87 -27.21
C LEU A 352 -13.43 9.25 -26.23
N HIS A 353 -13.23 8.47 -25.18
CA HIS A 353 -12.16 8.77 -24.22
C HIS A 353 -10.88 7.99 -24.49
N ARG A 354 -10.93 6.81 -25.10
CA ARG A 354 -9.78 5.97 -25.46
C ARG A 354 -8.84 5.69 -24.31
N ALA A 355 -9.37 5.62 -23.10
CA ALA A 355 -8.61 5.41 -21.89
C ALA A 355 -8.32 3.92 -21.66
N ASP A 356 -7.28 3.63 -20.91
CA ASP A 356 -6.79 2.27 -20.65
C ASP A 356 -7.47 1.60 -19.44
N LYS A 357 -7.09 0.34 -19.20
CA LYS A 357 -7.60 -0.45 -18.07
C LYS A 357 -7.20 0.13 -16.71
N ASN A 358 -6.09 0.86 -16.62
CA ASN A 358 -5.66 1.49 -15.36
C ASN A 358 -6.58 2.67 -15.03
N THR A 359 -6.96 3.47 -16.03
CA THR A 359 -7.95 4.53 -15.89
C THR A 359 -9.32 3.97 -15.41
N ARG A 360 -9.73 2.81 -15.95
CA ARG A 360 -10.94 2.12 -15.50
C ARG A 360 -10.88 1.73 -14.01
N ARG A 361 -9.72 1.27 -13.54
CA ARG A 361 -9.50 0.97 -12.11
C ARG A 361 -9.55 2.23 -11.24
N CYS A 362 -8.99 3.33 -11.74
CA CYS A 362 -9.09 4.61 -11.05
C CYS A 362 -10.54 5.09 -10.92
N LEU A 363 -11.36 4.89 -11.96
CA LEU A 363 -12.78 5.21 -11.92
C LEU A 363 -13.53 4.32 -10.92
N ILE A 364 -13.24 3.02 -10.83
CA ILE A 364 -13.81 2.14 -9.79
C ILE A 364 -13.53 2.68 -8.39
N ALA A 365 -12.27 3.04 -8.11
CA ALA A 365 -11.90 3.61 -6.81
C ALA A 365 -12.64 4.94 -6.54
N ALA A 366 -12.69 5.81 -7.54
CA ALA A 366 -13.37 7.09 -7.42
C ALA A 366 -14.88 6.92 -7.22
N SER A 367 -15.52 6.01 -7.95
CA SER A 367 -16.96 5.75 -7.83
C SER A 367 -17.36 5.14 -6.49
N LEU A 368 -16.56 4.17 -5.99
CA LEU A 368 -16.80 3.61 -4.65
C LEU A 368 -16.66 4.65 -3.55
N LEU A 369 -15.74 5.60 -3.68
CA LEU A 369 -15.35 6.53 -2.63
C LEU A 369 -15.81 7.98 -2.88
N HIS A 370 -16.67 8.25 -3.90
CA HIS A 370 -17.05 9.61 -4.28
C HIS A 370 -17.65 10.41 -3.12
N ASP A 371 -18.43 9.75 -2.29
CA ASP A 371 -19.17 10.34 -1.16
C ASP A 371 -18.47 10.19 0.20
N ILE A 372 -17.30 9.53 0.27
CA ILE A 372 -16.62 9.27 1.55
C ILE A 372 -16.33 10.56 2.36
N GLY A 373 -16.19 11.67 1.68
CA GLY A 373 -15.95 12.98 2.32
C GLY A 373 -17.13 13.51 3.13
N LYS A 374 -18.35 13.04 2.89
CA LYS A 374 -19.55 13.37 3.70
C LYS A 374 -19.38 12.99 5.17
N ARG A 375 -18.49 12.03 5.47
CA ARG A 375 -18.13 11.65 6.86
C ARG A 375 -17.41 12.77 7.64
N ILE A 376 -16.76 13.69 6.94
CA ILE A 376 -16.15 14.87 7.57
C ILE A 376 -17.17 16.00 7.59
N ASN A 377 -17.72 16.35 6.42
CA ASN A 377 -18.75 17.38 6.29
C ASN A 377 -19.47 17.23 4.94
N TYR A 378 -20.78 17.49 4.92
CA TYR A 378 -21.55 17.53 3.68
C TYR A 378 -21.05 18.61 2.74
N TYR A 379 -20.75 19.80 3.26
CA TYR A 379 -20.21 20.89 2.46
C TYR A 379 -18.77 20.59 2.02
N SER A 380 -18.48 20.79 0.75
CA SER A 380 -17.16 20.51 0.15
C SER A 380 -16.70 19.05 0.30
N HIS A 381 -17.66 18.10 0.39
CA HIS A 381 -17.34 16.69 0.58
C HIS A 381 -16.40 16.11 -0.51
N ALA A 382 -16.48 16.61 -1.76
CA ALA A 382 -15.56 16.21 -2.81
C ALA A 382 -14.08 16.50 -2.46
N ARG A 383 -13.78 17.62 -1.79
CA ARG A 383 -12.42 17.94 -1.30
C ARG A 383 -12.02 17.01 -0.15
N HIS A 384 -12.94 16.77 0.77
CA HIS A 384 -12.69 15.85 1.88
C HIS A 384 -12.51 14.44 1.37
N GLY A 385 -13.30 13.99 0.41
CA GLY A 385 -13.20 12.70 -0.28
C GLY A 385 -11.85 12.54 -0.99
N CYS A 386 -11.42 13.55 -1.73
CA CYS A 386 -10.10 13.60 -2.36
C CYS A 386 -8.96 13.36 -1.34
N TYR A 387 -8.97 14.08 -0.22
CA TYR A 387 -7.99 13.91 0.84
C TYR A 387 -8.06 12.50 1.46
N MET A 388 -9.25 12.03 1.79
CA MET A 388 -9.46 10.72 2.40
C MET A 388 -9.00 9.59 1.47
N LEU A 389 -9.30 9.64 0.18
CA LEU A 389 -8.90 8.64 -0.80
C LEU A 389 -7.37 8.45 -0.83
N VAL A 390 -6.61 9.54 -0.90
CA VAL A 390 -5.15 9.46 -0.95
C VAL A 390 -4.53 9.03 0.38
N ASN A 391 -5.12 9.43 1.51
CA ASN A 391 -4.54 9.19 2.84
C ASN A 391 -5.11 7.95 3.56
N SER A 392 -6.12 7.28 3.00
CA SER A 392 -6.63 6.00 3.53
C SER A 392 -5.75 4.80 3.12
N ASN A 393 -6.05 3.63 3.69
CA ASN A 393 -5.43 2.36 3.31
C ASN A 393 -6.09 1.77 2.05
N LEU A 394 -6.17 2.59 0.99
CA LEU A 394 -6.56 2.13 -0.34
C LEU A 394 -5.36 1.47 -1.00
N TYR A 395 -5.50 0.19 -1.34
CA TYR A 395 -4.44 -0.65 -1.88
C TYR A 395 -4.65 -0.96 -3.37
N GLY A 396 -3.62 -1.49 -4.02
CA GLY A 396 -3.66 -1.91 -5.42
C GLY A 396 -3.52 -0.79 -6.44
N LEU A 397 -3.41 0.48 -6.03
CA LEU A 397 -3.15 1.64 -6.89
C LEU A 397 -1.78 2.25 -6.58
N SER A 398 -1.05 2.67 -7.61
CA SER A 398 0.15 3.52 -7.48
C SER A 398 -0.23 4.91 -6.96
N HIS A 399 0.76 5.71 -6.57
CA HIS A 399 0.52 7.09 -6.11
C HIS A 399 -0.09 7.97 -7.21
N ILE A 400 0.31 7.77 -8.47
CA ILE A 400 -0.25 8.48 -9.62
C ILE A 400 -1.71 8.10 -9.82
N GLU A 401 -2.04 6.81 -9.78
CA GLU A 401 -3.42 6.32 -9.88
C GLU A 401 -4.29 6.80 -8.71
N GLN A 402 -3.75 6.85 -7.48
CA GLN A 402 -4.47 7.42 -6.34
C GLN A 402 -4.73 8.92 -6.53
N ALA A 403 -3.73 9.68 -7.01
CA ALA A 403 -3.90 11.10 -7.32
C ALA A 403 -4.92 11.33 -8.45
N PHE A 404 -4.92 10.47 -9.47
CA PHE A 404 -5.89 10.52 -10.56
C PHE A 404 -7.31 10.19 -10.06
N SER A 405 -7.49 9.14 -9.26
CA SER A 405 -8.78 8.81 -8.65
C SER A 405 -9.30 9.96 -7.75
N ALA A 406 -8.41 10.57 -6.97
CA ALA A 406 -8.75 11.74 -6.15
C ALA A 406 -9.14 12.96 -7.00
N PHE A 407 -8.51 13.14 -8.16
CA PHE A 407 -8.89 14.16 -9.13
C PHE A 407 -10.30 13.91 -9.69
N LEU A 408 -10.66 12.65 -9.99
CA LEU A 408 -12.00 12.29 -10.43
C LEU A 408 -13.06 12.65 -9.37
N VAL A 409 -12.84 12.27 -8.11
CA VAL A 409 -13.75 12.59 -6.99
C VAL A 409 -13.90 14.10 -6.83
N MET A 410 -12.78 14.83 -6.84
CA MET A 410 -12.81 16.29 -6.66
C MET A 410 -13.53 17.01 -7.78
N ASN A 411 -13.53 16.46 -9.00
CA ASN A 411 -14.10 17.08 -10.20
C ASN A 411 -15.51 16.56 -10.55
N SER A 412 -16.08 15.61 -9.80
CA SER A 412 -17.40 15.04 -10.09
C SER A 412 -18.52 16.09 -10.08
N HIS A 413 -18.42 17.11 -9.24
CA HIS A 413 -19.37 18.24 -9.18
C HIS A 413 -18.93 19.49 -9.96
N GLY A 414 -17.88 19.39 -10.79
CA GLY A 414 -17.28 20.49 -11.54
C GLY A 414 -16.30 21.30 -10.72
N LEU A 415 -15.04 21.36 -11.13
CA LEU A 415 -14.02 22.19 -10.52
C LEU A 415 -14.07 23.63 -11.04
N THR A 416 -14.01 24.59 -10.13
CA THR A 416 -13.68 25.96 -10.50
C THR A 416 -12.21 26.06 -10.93
N PRO A 417 -11.82 27.03 -11.78
CA PRO A 417 -10.43 27.24 -12.16
C PRO A 417 -9.48 27.41 -10.97
N LYS A 418 -9.96 27.97 -9.87
CA LYS A 418 -9.19 28.15 -8.62
C LYS A 418 -8.94 26.80 -7.92
N GLU A 419 -9.93 25.95 -7.85
CA GLU A 419 -9.82 24.61 -7.24
C GLU A 419 -8.89 23.72 -8.03
N TYR A 420 -8.97 23.78 -9.35
CA TYR A 420 -8.07 23.05 -10.24
C TYR A 420 -6.60 23.44 -10.03
N LYS A 421 -6.30 24.74 -9.90
CA LYS A 421 -4.93 25.23 -9.63
C LYS A 421 -4.42 24.79 -8.25
N ASN A 422 -5.32 24.64 -7.28
CA ASN A 422 -5.01 24.31 -5.89
C ASN A 422 -5.13 22.80 -5.59
N PHE A 423 -5.27 21.94 -6.60
CA PHE A 423 -5.30 20.51 -6.40
C PHE A 423 -3.96 20.03 -5.80
N LEU A 424 -3.99 19.57 -4.56
CA LEU A 424 -2.81 19.26 -3.74
C LEU A 424 -1.85 18.27 -4.43
N TYR A 425 -2.41 17.30 -5.13
CA TYR A 425 -1.66 16.24 -5.80
C TYR A 425 -1.41 16.53 -7.30
N GLY A 426 -1.69 17.74 -7.74
CA GLY A 426 -1.61 18.13 -9.15
C GLY A 426 -0.23 17.98 -9.78
N LYS A 427 0.85 18.06 -8.99
CA LYS A 427 2.22 17.84 -9.48
C LYS A 427 2.47 16.39 -9.94
N LEU A 428 1.63 15.44 -9.54
CA LEU A 428 1.76 14.03 -9.91
C LEU A 428 1.08 13.71 -11.24
N LEU A 429 0.23 14.58 -11.74
CA LEU A 429 -0.50 14.39 -12.99
C LEU A 429 0.08 15.29 -14.07
N ASP A 430 0.41 14.72 -15.20
CA ASP A 430 0.77 15.48 -16.40
C ASP A 430 -0.45 16.13 -17.06
N GLN A 431 -0.23 16.88 -18.13
CA GLN A 431 -1.30 17.58 -18.83
C GLN A 431 -2.30 16.62 -19.50
N GLU A 432 -1.82 15.53 -20.07
CA GLU A 432 -2.65 14.54 -20.75
C GLU A 432 -3.55 13.82 -19.75
N GLN A 433 -3.00 13.38 -18.62
CA GLN A 433 -3.75 12.78 -17.52
C GLN A 433 -4.83 13.71 -16.98
N ARG A 434 -4.55 15.01 -16.85
CA ARG A 434 -5.55 15.98 -16.38
C ARG A 434 -6.68 16.17 -17.39
N LEU A 435 -6.38 16.25 -18.69
CA LEU A 435 -7.39 16.35 -19.73
C LEU A 435 -8.25 15.08 -19.81
N LEU A 436 -7.63 13.93 -19.69
CA LEU A 436 -8.35 12.66 -19.59
C LEU A 436 -9.23 12.63 -18.34
N GLY A 437 -8.68 13.03 -17.19
CA GLY A 437 -9.39 13.09 -15.92
C GLY A 437 -10.66 13.96 -15.98
N GLN A 438 -10.64 15.07 -16.71
CA GLN A 438 -11.84 15.90 -16.92
C GLN A 438 -12.94 15.13 -17.65
N LYS A 439 -12.62 14.38 -18.70
CA LYS A 439 -13.59 13.53 -19.41
C LYS A 439 -14.16 12.43 -18.52
N ILE A 440 -13.28 11.72 -17.79
CA ILE A 440 -13.68 10.62 -16.93
C ILE A 440 -14.51 11.11 -15.73
N SER A 441 -14.22 12.30 -15.21
CA SER A 441 -15.05 12.91 -14.14
C SER A 441 -16.49 13.17 -14.59
N ILE A 442 -16.73 13.51 -15.89
CA ILE A 442 -18.09 13.65 -16.40
C ILE A 442 -18.82 12.31 -16.43
N ILE A 443 -18.11 11.21 -16.68
CA ILE A 443 -18.70 9.85 -16.59
C ILE A 443 -19.14 9.56 -15.16
N LEU A 444 -18.32 9.86 -14.17
CA LEU A 444 -18.68 9.70 -12.76
C LEU A 444 -19.88 10.59 -12.39
N ALA A 445 -19.86 11.87 -12.79
CA ALA A 445 -20.96 12.79 -12.54
C ALA A 445 -22.28 12.35 -13.18
N LEU A 446 -22.24 11.77 -14.39
CA LEU A 446 -23.43 11.19 -15.04
C LEU A 446 -23.96 9.99 -14.26
N ALA A 447 -23.08 9.10 -13.80
CA ALA A 447 -23.48 7.94 -13.00
C ALA A 447 -24.18 8.39 -11.70
N GLU A 448 -23.61 9.38 -11.00
CA GLU A 448 -24.18 9.98 -9.78
C GLU A 448 -25.54 10.65 -10.07
N ALA A 449 -25.64 11.46 -11.10
CA ALA A 449 -26.88 12.10 -11.50
C ALA A 449 -28.00 11.10 -11.88
N LEU A 450 -27.65 9.91 -12.37
CA LEU A 450 -28.60 8.84 -12.68
C LEU A 450 -29.19 8.17 -11.44
N ASP A 451 -28.60 8.33 -10.26
CA ASP A 451 -29.13 7.86 -8.97
C ASP A 451 -29.23 9.00 -7.93
N GLU A 452 -29.49 10.23 -8.37
CA GLU A 452 -29.62 11.42 -7.52
C GLU A 452 -30.63 11.24 -6.37
N SER A 453 -31.67 10.41 -6.57
CA SER A 453 -32.67 10.08 -5.55
C SER A 453 -32.25 8.92 -4.63
N HIS A 454 -31.14 8.25 -4.87
CA HIS A 454 -30.66 7.05 -4.18
C HIS A 454 -31.65 5.86 -4.19
N GLU A 455 -32.48 5.75 -5.21
CA GLU A 455 -33.52 4.71 -5.30
C GLU A 455 -33.15 3.52 -6.18
N GLN A 456 -32.01 3.54 -6.88
CA GLN A 456 -31.47 2.49 -7.75
C GLN A 456 -32.48 1.98 -8.78
N PHE A 457 -33.26 2.87 -9.38
CA PHE A 457 -34.34 2.47 -10.30
C PHE A 457 -33.91 2.27 -11.76
N ILE A 458 -32.71 2.66 -12.18
CA ILE A 458 -32.20 2.40 -13.52
C ILE A 458 -31.90 0.90 -13.68
N ARG A 459 -32.39 0.30 -14.75
CA ARG A 459 -32.25 -1.12 -15.06
C ARG A 459 -31.28 -1.39 -16.19
N HIS A 460 -31.23 -0.49 -17.17
CA HIS A 460 -30.35 -0.66 -18.32
C HIS A 460 -29.89 0.69 -18.84
N LEU A 461 -28.62 0.72 -19.28
CA LEU A 461 -28.01 1.84 -19.99
C LEU A 461 -27.43 1.34 -21.30
N SER A 462 -27.63 2.11 -22.38
CA SER A 462 -26.87 1.92 -23.63
C SER A 462 -26.56 3.26 -24.27
N VAL A 463 -25.47 3.31 -25.01
CA VAL A 463 -24.97 4.52 -25.66
C VAL A 463 -24.92 4.33 -27.17
N ASN A 464 -25.53 5.23 -27.92
CA ASN A 464 -25.46 5.27 -29.37
C ASN A 464 -24.64 6.49 -29.80
N LEU A 465 -23.47 6.25 -30.38
CA LEU A 465 -22.57 7.31 -30.84
C LEU A 465 -23.00 7.80 -32.22
N LYS A 466 -23.43 9.08 -32.31
CA LYS A 466 -23.74 9.76 -33.56
C LYS A 466 -22.59 10.71 -33.92
N TYR A 467 -22.62 11.28 -35.13
CA TYR A 467 -21.58 12.17 -35.60
C TYR A 467 -21.42 13.43 -34.72
N THR A 468 -22.52 14.10 -34.36
CA THR A 468 -22.52 15.36 -33.57
C THR A 468 -23.02 15.20 -32.14
N SER A 469 -23.60 14.05 -31.80
CA SER A 469 -24.22 13.80 -30.49
C SER A 469 -23.93 12.40 -29.98
N VAL A 470 -24.23 12.20 -28.71
CA VAL A 470 -24.26 10.93 -28.01
C VAL A 470 -25.66 10.74 -27.48
N LEU A 471 -26.35 9.70 -27.93
CA LEU A 471 -27.67 9.33 -27.41
C LEU A 471 -27.50 8.29 -26.29
N LEU A 472 -27.80 8.71 -25.06
CA LEU A 472 -27.87 7.83 -23.89
C LEU A 472 -29.32 7.34 -23.75
N VAL A 473 -29.53 6.05 -23.88
CA VAL A 473 -30.83 5.40 -23.66
C VAL A 473 -30.84 4.84 -22.24
N VAL A 474 -31.77 5.33 -21.42
CA VAL A 474 -31.89 5.00 -20.00
C VAL A 474 -33.19 4.26 -19.78
N THR A 475 -33.13 2.98 -19.41
CA THR A 475 -34.32 2.19 -19.05
C THR A 475 -34.48 2.16 -17.53
N TYR A 476 -35.65 2.57 -17.03
CA TYR A 476 -35.94 2.67 -15.60
C TYR A 476 -37.21 1.91 -15.21
N LEU A 477 -37.36 1.61 -13.92
CA LEU A 477 -38.52 0.92 -13.37
C LEU A 477 -39.80 1.72 -13.60
N ASN A 478 -40.83 1.03 -14.13
CA ASN A 478 -42.15 1.62 -14.36
C ASN A 478 -42.78 2.16 -13.06
N GLY A 479 -43.45 3.29 -13.16
CA GLY A 479 -44.16 3.93 -12.06
C GLY A 479 -43.24 4.70 -11.08
N ARG A 480 -41.97 4.96 -11.42
CA ARG A 480 -41.08 5.81 -10.66
C ARG A 480 -41.11 7.25 -11.15
N ASP A 481 -41.09 8.21 -10.21
CA ASP A 481 -40.85 9.61 -10.54
C ASP A 481 -39.36 9.84 -10.79
N ILE A 482 -39.02 10.17 -12.02
CA ILE A 482 -37.62 10.41 -12.45
C ILE A 482 -37.32 11.89 -12.68
N SER A 483 -38.17 12.80 -12.20
CA SER A 483 -38.05 14.25 -12.44
C SER A 483 -36.73 14.80 -11.88
N VAL A 484 -36.35 14.41 -10.67
CA VAL A 484 -35.09 14.82 -10.00
C VAL A 484 -33.90 14.32 -10.80
N THR A 485 -33.88 13.05 -11.17
CA THR A 485 -32.82 12.43 -11.98
C THR A 485 -32.68 13.08 -13.35
N LYS A 486 -33.81 13.35 -14.06
CA LYS A 486 -33.79 14.09 -15.35
C LYS A 486 -33.14 15.44 -15.19
N ALA A 487 -33.56 16.22 -14.20
CA ALA A 487 -33.02 17.55 -13.96
C ALA A 487 -31.51 17.52 -13.61
N ALA A 488 -31.06 16.51 -12.84
CA ALA A 488 -29.65 16.33 -12.52
C ALA A 488 -28.79 16.03 -13.76
N VAL A 489 -29.24 15.08 -14.59
CA VAL A 489 -28.53 14.71 -15.81
C VAL A 489 -28.51 15.84 -16.85
N GLU A 490 -29.61 16.59 -17.02
CA GLU A 490 -29.69 17.73 -17.94
C GLU A 490 -28.68 18.83 -17.60
N LYS A 491 -28.42 19.09 -16.32
CA LYS A 491 -27.40 20.07 -15.89
C LYS A 491 -26.01 19.73 -16.41
N LEU A 492 -25.69 18.47 -16.65
CA LEU A 492 -24.40 18.01 -17.13
C LEU A 492 -24.20 18.17 -18.65
N GLY A 493 -25.24 18.46 -19.42
CA GLY A 493 -25.19 18.55 -20.87
C GLY A 493 -24.15 19.53 -21.41
N LYS A 494 -24.00 20.71 -20.77
CA LYS A 494 -22.98 21.69 -21.15
C LYS A 494 -21.56 21.19 -20.89
N SER A 495 -21.32 20.58 -19.73
CA SER A 495 -20.04 20.00 -19.34
C SER A 495 -19.66 18.82 -20.24
N PHE A 496 -20.62 17.95 -20.53
CA PHE A 496 -20.43 16.84 -21.46
C PHE A 496 -20.00 17.36 -22.86
N LYS A 497 -20.74 18.34 -23.42
CA LYS A 497 -20.40 18.95 -24.72
C LYS A 497 -19.01 19.59 -24.73
N LYS A 498 -18.64 20.24 -23.63
CA LYS A 498 -17.33 20.87 -23.50
C LYS A 498 -16.20 19.82 -23.59
N GLU A 499 -16.32 18.72 -22.87
CA GLU A 499 -15.23 17.73 -22.75
C GLU A 499 -15.23 16.71 -23.92
N PHE A 500 -16.41 16.21 -24.35
CA PHE A 500 -16.51 15.20 -25.42
C PHE A 500 -16.70 15.80 -26.81
N LYS A 501 -16.92 17.13 -26.93
CA LYS A 501 -17.18 17.83 -28.20
C LYS A 501 -18.42 17.32 -28.96
N LYS A 502 -19.34 16.67 -28.21
CA LYS A 502 -20.61 16.13 -28.72
C LYS A 502 -21.75 16.53 -27.79
N THR A 503 -22.95 16.73 -28.35
CA THR A 503 -24.15 17.02 -27.54
C THR A 503 -24.66 15.74 -26.90
N LEU A 504 -25.00 15.79 -25.60
CA LEU A 504 -25.67 14.69 -24.91
C LEU A 504 -27.17 14.75 -25.18
N GLU A 505 -27.73 13.71 -25.78
CA GLU A 505 -29.16 13.46 -25.95
C GLU A 505 -29.57 12.31 -25.05
N ILE A 506 -30.74 12.36 -24.42
CA ILE A 506 -31.18 11.31 -23.50
C ILE A 506 -32.58 10.84 -23.89
N GLU A 507 -32.73 9.53 -24.05
CA GLU A 507 -33.99 8.84 -24.24
C GLU A 507 -34.35 8.05 -23.00
N TRP A 508 -35.46 8.38 -22.36
CA TRP A 508 -35.94 7.69 -21.17
C TRP A 508 -37.01 6.65 -21.55
N LYS A 509 -36.82 5.39 -21.15
CA LYS A 509 -37.73 4.26 -21.42
C LYS A 509 -38.17 3.62 -20.12
N GLU A 510 -39.45 3.41 -19.95
CA GLU A 510 -39.95 2.56 -18.87
C GLU A 510 -39.67 1.08 -19.16
N ALA A 511 -39.21 0.34 -18.17
CA ALA A 511 -39.07 -1.10 -18.28
C ALA A 511 -40.44 -1.72 -18.47
N ARG A 512 -40.56 -2.67 -19.40
CA ARG A 512 -41.80 -3.45 -19.51
C ARG A 512 -42.03 -4.19 -18.20
N LYS A 513 -43.29 -4.23 -17.70
CA LYS A 513 -43.61 -5.10 -16.58
C LYS A 513 -43.25 -6.52 -17.01
N GLU A 514 -42.34 -7.17 -16.28
CA GLU A 514 -42.19 -8.61 -16.36
C GLU A 514 -43.55 -9.21 -15.97
N ALA A 515 -44.11 -10.02 -16.87
CA ALA A 515 -45.43 -10.63 -16.71
C ALA A 515 -45.35 -11.75 -15.65
#